data_e78f93eb79b10592da52f2049ab6a9e3
#
_entry.id   e78f93eb79b10592da52f2049ab6a9e3
#
_cell.length_a   1.000
_cell.length_b   1.000
_cell.length_c   1.000
_cell.angle_alpha   90.00
_cell.angle_beta   90.00
_cell.angle_gamma   90.00
#
_symmetry.space_group_name_H-M   'P 1'
#
loop_
_entity.id
_entity.type
_entity.pdbx_description
1 polymer ?
#
loop_
_entity_poly.entity_id
_entity_poly.type
_entity_poly.pdbx_seq_one_letter_code
_entity_poly.pdbx_strand_id
1 'polypeptide(L)'
;MSKEDLSEEGNECILYGELFTTYGCVIKEVKSRTHISTDKATTSQSNDLLFPASTTVDAMSLIAPSAICKEGVILGGDLFGVHVNKNYNNEYLSYLINYIYKSKLARYAQGSTIIHLHYSDIKNATLLLPTIEEQNYLAHLMRGVEEKINIEKDMLSKLYSQKAYLLSNLFI
;
A
#
# COMPACT_ATOMS: atom_id res chain seq x y z
N MET A 1 7.09 15.60 -4.06
CA MET A 1 6.79 14.95 -5.35
C MET A 1 5.29 14.87 -5.51
N SER A 2 4.78 15.27 -6.65
CA SER A 2 3.36 15.31 -7.03
C SER A 2 3.11 14.47 -8.30
N LYS A 3 1.87 14.43 -8.79
CA LYS A 3 1.56 13.73 -10.05
C LYS A 3 2.25 14.35 -11.27
N GLU A 4 2.57 15.63 -11.23
CA GLU A 4 3.25 16.35 -12.32
C GLU A 4 4.72 15.93 -12.46
N ASP A 5 5.30 15.34 -11.44
CA ASP A 5 6.67 14.84 -11.43
C ASP A 5 6.80 13.41 -11.99
N LEU A 6 5.68 12.77 -12.37
CA LEU A 6 5.69 11.42 -12.95
C LEU A 6 6.19 11.43 -14.39
N SER A 7 6.85 10.33 -14.78
CA SER A 7 7.40 10.11 -16.12
C SER A 7 7.24 8.65 -16.54
N GLU A 8 7.42 8.36 -17.82
CA GLU A 8 7.37 6.98 -18.35
C GLU A 8 8.65 6.20 -17.98
N GLU A 9 9.77 6.92 -17.82
CA GLU A 9 11.08 6.36 -17.52
C GLU A 9 11.69 7.02 -16.29
N GLY A 10 12.77 6.45 -15.76
CA GLY A 10 13.52 6.98 -14.62
C GLY A 10 13.41 6.14 -13.37
N ASN A 11 13.62 6.77 -12.22
CA ASN A 11 13.61 6.12 -10.91
C ASN A 11 12.20 5.70 -10.50
N GLU A 12 12.07 4.55 -9.86
CA GLU A 12 10.80 4.10 -9.31
C GLU A 12 10.35 5.01 -8.17
N CYS A 13 9.07 5.30 -8.13
CA CYS A 13 8.50 6.16 -7.10
C CYS A 13 7.09 5.71 -6.71
N ILE A 14 6.64 6.14 -5.53
CA ILE A 14 5.31 5.89 -5.00
C ILE A 14 4.71 7.22 -4.54
N LEU A 15 3.51 7.54 -5.05
CA LEU A 15 2.70 8.65 -4.55
C LEU A 15 1.75 8.15 -3.46
N TYR A 16 1.43 9.00 -2.46
CA TYR A 16 0.52 8.62 -1.37
C TYR A 16 -0.84 8.09 -1.85
N GLY A 17 -1.38 8.67 -2.94
CA GLY A 17 -2.66 8.25 -3.51
C GLY A 17 -2.65 6.82 -4.07
N GLU A 18 -1.48 6.31 -4.46
CA GLU A 18 -1.35 4.95 -4.98
C GLU A 18 -1.51 3.89 -3.88
N LEU A 19 -1.24 4.24 -2.61
CA LEU A 19 -1.50 3.35 -1.48
C LEU A 19 -3.00 3.05 -1.29
N PHE A 20 -3.88 3.93 -1.80
CA PHE A 20 -5.33 3.73 -1.75
C PHE A 20 -5.91 3.04 -2.99
N THR A 21 -5.26 3.20 -4.15
CA THR A 21 -5.86 2.88 -5.45
C THR A 21 -5.14 1.80 -6.24
N THR A 22 -3.83 1.72 -6.09
CA THR A 22 -2.96 0.88 -6.94
C THR A 22 -2.40 -0.31 -6.19
N TYR A 23 -2.00 -0.07 -4.94
CA TYR A 23 -1.37 -1.09 -4.09
C TYR A 23 -2.35 -1.64 -3.06
N GLY A 24 -2.15 -2.92 -2.72
CA GLY A 24 -2.81 -3.57 -1.59
C GLY A 24 -1.91 -3.58 -0.36
N CYS A 25 -2.06 -4.60 0.47
CA CYS A 25 -1.23 -4.75 1.67
C CYS A 25 0.27 -4.94 1.37
N VAL A 26 0.62 -5.45 0.19
CA VAL A 26 2.01 -5.71 -0.21
C VAL A 26 2.29 -5.12 -1.58
N ILE A 27 3.33 -4.29 -1.68
CA ILE A 27 3.82 -3.71 -2.94
C ILE A 27 4.80 -4.71 -3.55
N LYS A 28 4.35 -5.47 -4.54
CA LYS A 28 5.18 -6.45 -5.26
C LYS A 28 5.99 -5.81 -6.37
N GLU A 29 5.38 -4.82 -7.05
CA GLU A 29 5.96 -4.12 -8.18
C GLU A 29 5.57 -2.65 -8.11
N VAL A 30 6.57 -1.77 -8.24
CA VAL A 30 6.35 -0.32 -8.28
C VAL A 30 5.93 0.07 -9.70
N LYS A 31 4.82 0.80 -9.80
CA LYS A 31 4.20 1.13 -11.09
C LYS A 31 4.65 2.48 -11.63
N SER A 32 4.91 3.44 -10.77
CA SER A 32 5.19 4.83 -11.15
C SER A 32 6.68 5.10 -11.21
N ARG A 33 7.08 6.05 -12.08
CA ARG A 33 8.46 6.48 -12.27
C ARG A 33 8.56 8.00 -12.27
N THR A 34 9.76 8.51 -11.99
CA THR A 34 10.08 9.94 -11.98
C THR A 34 11.52 10.20 -12.39
N HIS A 35 11.80 11.38 -12.93
CA HIS A 35 13.16 11.85 -13.19
C HIS A 35 13.84 12.49 -11.97
N ILE A 36 13.15 12.58 -10.83
CA ILE A 36 13.75 13.09 -9.60
C ILE A 36 14.90 12.16 -9.18
N SER A 37 16.03 12.77 -8.76
CA SER A 37 17.17 12.01 -8.25
C SER A 37 16.89 11.50 -6.84
N THR A 38 17.31 10.26 -6.57
CA THR A 38 17.25 9.63 -5.24
C THR A 38 18.01 10.40 -4.16
N ASP A 39 19.10 11.11 -4.53
CA ASP A 39 19.91 11.91 -3.60
C ASP A 39 19.15 13.11 -2.99
N LYS A 40 18.06 13.52 -3.62
CA LYS A 40 17.24 14.67 -3.22
C LYS A 40 15.88 14.28 -2.65
N ALA A 41 15.61 13.00 -2.51
CA ALA A 41 14.32 12.49 -2.12
C ALA A 41 14.43 11.49 -0.96
N THR A 42 13.36 11.38 -0.18
CA THR A 42 13.22 10.27 0.76
C THR A 42 12.97 8.99 -0.02
N THR A 43 13.69 7.93 0.32
CA THR A 43 13.57 6.62 -0.34
C THR A 43 13.18 5.54 0.65
N SER A 44 12.56 4.48 0.13
CA SER A 44 12.23 3.29 0.91
C SER A 44 13.48 2.51 1.33
N GLN A 45 13.37 1.81 2.44
CA GLN A 45 14.31 0.79 2.89
C GLN A 45 13.66 -0.59 2.82
N SER A 46 14.47 -1.64 2.83
CA SER A 46 13.92 -3.00 2.95
C SER A 46 13.16 -3.14 4.28
N ASN A 47 12.07 -3.89 4.24
CA ASN A 47 11.20 -4.09 5.40
C ASN A 47 10.46 -2.82 5.89
N ASP A 48 10.22 -1.86 5.01
CA ASP A 48 9.40 -0.68 5.35
C ASP A 48 7.90 -0.99 5.25
N LEU A 49 7.15 -0.26 6.07
CA LEU A 49 5.71 -0.17 6.03
C LEU A 49 5.33 1.27 5.69
N LEU A 50 4.76 1.49 4.50
CA LEU A 50 4.41 2.82 3.99
C LEU A 50 2.98 3.17 4.38
N PHE A 51 2.80 4.34 4.98
CA PHE A 51 1.50 4.88 5.37
C PHE A 51 1.18 6.13 4.55
N PRO A 52 -0.06 6.28 4.05
CA PRO A 52 -0.52 7.59 3.60
C PRO A 52 -0.66 8.53 4.81
N ALA A 53 -0.27 9.81 4.64
CA ALA A 53 -0.26 10.78 5.72
C ALA A 53 -1.49 11.69 5.72
N SER A 54 -2.29 11.71 4.63
CA SER A 54 -3.49 12.53 4.54
C SER A 54 -4.59 11.87 3.71
N THR A 55 -5.85 12.26 4.00
CA THR A 55 -7.03 11.89 3.22
C THR A 55 -8.13 12.94 3.39
N THR A 56 -9.04 13.01 2.42
CA THR A 56 -10.27 13.81 2.49
C THR A 56 -11.52 12.95 2.74
N VAL A 57 -11.36 11.64 2.97
CA VAL A 57 -12.48 10.69 3.14
C VAL A 57 -12.86 10.56 4.62
N ASP A 58 -12.14 9.75 5.35
CA ASP A 58 -12.33 9.52 6.79
C ASP A 58 -11.07 8.91 7.44
N ALA A 59 -11.02 8.93 8.77
CA ALA A 59 -9.88 8.42 9.52
C ALA A 59 -9.63 6.91 9.32
N MET A 60 -10.67 6.12 9.10
CA MET A 60 -10.52 4.69 8.83
C MET A 60 -9.89 4.45 7.47
N SER A 61 -10.31 5.20 6.45
CA SER A 61 -9.73 5.10 5.09
C SER A 61 -8.25 5.47 5.07
N LEU A 62 -7.82 6.41 5.93
CA LEU A 62 -6.42 6.83 6.05
C LEU A 62 -5.50 5.67 6.50
N ILE A 63 -6.01 4.74 7.30
CA ILE A 63 -5.21 3.59 7.74
C ILE A 63 -5.17 2.55 6.61
N ALA A 64 -4.23 2.72 5.72
CA ALA A 64 -4.01 1.84 4.56
C ALA A 64 -2.50 1.59 4.34
N PRO A 65 -1.79 1.00 5.34
CA PRO A 65 -0.38 0.73 5.17
C PRO A 65 -0.12 -0.35 4.12
N SER A 66 0.95 -0.18 3.37
CA SER A 66 1.46 -1.16 2.40
C SER A 66 2.90 -1.54 2.73
N ALA A 67 3.18 -2.82 2.80
CA ALA A 67 4.55 -3.33 2.99
C ALA A 67 5.35 -3.24 1.70
N ILE A 68 6.61 -2.81 1.80
CA ILE A 68 7.58 -2.80 0.70
C ILE A 68 8.88 -3.43 1.17
N CYS A 69 9.46 -4.31 0.32
CA CYS A 69 10.78 -4.91 0.56
C CYS A 69 11.86 -4.34 -0.36
N LYS A 70 11.49 -3.48 -1.32
CA LYS A 70 12.41 -2.88 -2.28
C LYS A 70 13.01 -1.61 -1.70
N GLU A 71 14.34 -1.52 -1.77
CA GLU A 71 15.09 -0.32 -1.37
C GLU A 71 15.19 0.69 -2.50
N GLY A 72 15.38 1.98 -2.15
CA GLY A 72 15.67 3.04 -3.09
C GLY A 72 14.49 3.56 -3.90
N VAL A 73 13.27 3.15 -3.59
CA VAL A 73 12.06 3.68 -4.23
C VAL A 73 11.75 5.07 -3.66
N ILE A 74 11.64 6.07 -4.52
CA ILE A 74 11.35 7.44 -4.11
C ILE A 74 9.94 7.53 -3.54
N LEU A 75 9.84 8.10 -2.34
CA LEU A 75 8.58 8.30 -1.62
C LEU A 75 8.08 9.72 -1.86
N GLY A 76 6.86 9.85 -2.38
CA GLY A 76 6.19 11.11 -2.63
C GLY A 76 5.83 11.88 -1.36
N GLY A 77 5.31 13.09 -1.52
CA GLY A 77 4.72 13.82 -0.40
C GLY A 77 3.48 13.14 0.16
N ASP A 78 3.10 13.49 1.37
CA ASP A 78 1.92 12.97 2.08
C ASP A 78 1.92 11.45 2.30
N LEU A 79 3.09 10.86 2.39
CA LEU A 79 3.29 9.50 2.92
C LEU A 79 4.51 9.45 3.83
N PHE A 80 4.56 8.48 4.71
CA PHE A 80 5.74 8.20 5.53
C PHE A 80 6.02 6.70 5.60
N GLY A 81 7.30 6.36 5.70
CA GLY A 81 7.76 5.00 5.93
C GLY A 81 8.03 4.73 7.41
N VAL A 82 7.64 3.56 7.87
CA VAL A 82 8.03 3.03 9.17
C VAL A 82 8.96 1.85 8.92
N HIS A 83 10.23 2.01 9.27
CA HIS A 83 11.18 0.92 9.17
C HIS A 83 10.88 -0.15 10.23
N VAL A 84 10.48 -1.32 9.78
CA VAL A 84 10.14 -2.45 10.66
C VAL A 84 11.41 -3.21 11.01
N ASN A 85 11.65 -3.40 12.31
CA ASN A 85 12.80 -4.19 12.77
C ASN A 85 12.73 -5.61 12.17
N LYS A 86 13.88 -6.14 11.74
CA LYS A 86 14.03 -7.46 11.11
C LYS A 86 13.47 -8.66 11.90
N ASN A 87 13.17 -8.46 13.18
CA ASN A 87 12.53 -9.46 14.03
C ASN A 87 11.00 -9.54 13.82
N TYR A 88 10.45 -8.69 12.92
CA TYR A 88 9.05 -8.65 12.58
C TYR A 88 8.87 -8.68 11.06
N ASN A 89 7.78 -9.24 10.61
CA ASN A 89 7.42 -9.33 9.20
C ASN A 89 6.53 -8.14 8.80
N ASN A 90 7.02 -7.26 7.92
CA ASN A 90 6.28 -6.07 7.50
C ASN A 90 5.00 -6.40 6.72
N GLU A 91 4.97 -7.48 5.92
CA GLU A 91 3.77 -7.92 5.21
C GLU A 91 2.70 -8.37 6.20
N TYR A 92 3.07 -9.17 7.21
CA TYR A 92 2.17 -9.55 8.29
C TYR A 92 1.60 -8.32 9.01
N LEU A 93 2.45 -7.35 9.34
CA LEU A 93 2.03 -6.11 9.99
C LEU A 93 1.07 -5.31 9.12
N SER A 94 1.32 -5.24 7.82
CA SER A 94 0.40 -4.60 6.89
C SER A 94 -0.98 -5.25 6.92
N TYR A 95 -1.07 -6.58 6.80
CA TYR A 95 -2.34 -7.30 6.92
C TYR A 95 -3.01 -7.08 8.29
N LEU A 96 -2.25 -7.23 9.37
CA LEU A 96 -2.76 -7.07 10.72
C LEU A 96 -3.36 -5.67 10.95
N ILE A 97 -2.68 -4.62 10.48
CA ILE A 97 -3.14 -3.25 10.65
C ILE A 97 -4.37 -2.99 9.77
N ASN A 98 -4.34 -3.38 8.50
CA ASN A 98 -5.44 -3.13 7.58
C ASN A 98 -6.75 -3.81 8.00
N TYR A 99 -6.68 -5.01 8.60
CA TYR A 99 -7.87 -5.81 8.89
C TYR A 99 -8.26 -5.84 10.37
N ILE A 100 -7.29 -5.78 11.30
CA ILE A 100 -7.57 -5.94 12.72
C ILE A 100 -7.39 -4.63 13.51
N TYR A 101 -6.29 -3.92 13.28
CA TYR A 101 -5.95 -2.72 14.08
C TYR A 101 -6.34 -1.40 13.42
N LYS A 102 -7.01 -1.43 12.28
CA LYS A 102 -7.42 -0.25 11.50
C LYS A 102 -8.17 0.77 12.36
N SER A 103 -9.22 0.34 13.05
CA SER A 103 -10.03 1.20 13.92
C SER A 103 -9.25 1.74 15.13
N LYS A 104 -8.30 0.97 15.65
CA LYS A 104 -7.46 1.41 16.76
C LYS A 104 -6.51 2.51 16.32
N LEU A 105 -5.86 2.38 15.17
CA LEU A 105 -4.95 3.38 14.65
C LEU A 105 -5.68 4.62 14.11
N ALA A 106 -6.88 4.47 13.56
CA ALA A 106 -7.69 5.59 13.09
C ALA A 106 -8.00 6.63 14.18
N ARG A 107 -7.97 6.24 15.45
CA ARG A 107 -8.19 7.15 16.60
C ARG A 107 -7.07 8.19 16.77
N TYR A 108 -5.92 7.95 16.18
CA TYR A 108 -4.78 8.88 16.21
C TYR A 108 -4.81 9.89 15.08
N ALA A 109 -5.65 9.69 14.06
CA ALA A 109 -5.79 10.60 12.95
C ALA A 109 -6.49 11.89 13.39
N GLN A 110 -6.06 13.03 12.88
CA GLN A 110 -6.51 14.37 13.27
C GLN A 110 -6.94 15.18 12.07
N GLY A 111 -7.94 16.03 12.24
CA GLY A 111 -8.45 16.90 11.19
C GLY A 111 -9.95 16.70 10.95
N SER A 112 -10.56 17.65 10.23
CA SER A 112 -11.99 17.60 9.89
C SER A 112 -12.25 17.56 8.38
N THR A 113 -11.63 18.45 7.61
CA THR A 113 -11.75 18.51 6.14
C THR A 113 -10.66 17.70 5.46
N ILE A 114 -9.43 17.84 5.94
CA ILE A 114 -8.31 16.99 5.59
C ILE A 114 -7.89 16.31 6.89
N ILE A 115 -7.84 15.01 6.86
CA ILE A 115 -7.48 14.17 8.00
C ILE A 115 -6.03 13.77 7.81
N HIS A 116 -5.21 13.98 8.83
CA HIS A 116 -3.78 13.69 8.83
C HIS A 116 -3.43 12.60 9.83
N LEU A 117 -2.38 11.86 9.50
CA LEU A 117 -1.72 10.91 10.39
C LEU A 117 -0.21 11.05 10.22
N HIS A 118 0.51 11.20 11.32
CA HIS A 118 1.96 11.25 11.32
C HIS A 118 2.55 10.09 12.11
N TYR A 119 3.80 9.76 11.83
CA TYR A 119 4.52 8.75 12.61
C TYR A 119 4.52 9.05 14.13
N SER A 120 4.66 10.33 14.49
CA SER A 120 4.62 10.78 15.91
C SER A 120 3.35 10.36 16.63
N ASP A 121 2.23 10.28 15.91
CA ASP A 121 0.92 10.00 16.49
C ASP A 121 0.78 8.50 16.83
N ILE A 122 1.37 7.65 16.00
CA ILE A 122 1.24 6.18 16.12
C ILE A 122 2.46 5.49 16.73
N LYS A 123 3.60 6.16 16.90
CA LYS A 123 4.86 5.54 17.39
C LYS A 123 4.74 4.80 18.73
N ASN A 124 3.77 5.18 19.57
CA ASN A 124 3.50 4.56 20.86
C ASN A 124 2.32 3.58 20.83
N ALA A 125 1.74 3.30 19.66
CA ALA A 125 0.67 2.34 19.53
C ALA A 125 1.19 0.92 19.77
N THR A 126 0.50 0.19 20.64
CA THR A 126 0.87 -1.18 20.97
C THR A 126 0.06 -2.17 20.15
N LEU A 127 0.75 -3.11 19.52
CA LEU A 127 0.17 -4.23 18.79
C LEU A 127 0.53 -5.53 19.51
N LEU A 128 -0.40 -6.47 19.57
CA LEU A 128 -0.10 -7.82 20.03
C LEU A 128 0.31 -8.65 18.83
N LEU A 129 1.49 -9.23 18.90
CA LEU A 129 2.09 -9.96 17.78
C LEU A 129 2.40 -11.40 18.19
N PRO A 130 2.18 -12.37 17.33
CA PRO A 130 2.66 -13.74 17.52
C PRO A 130 4.17 -13.84 17.26
N THR A 131 4.72 -15.04 17.36
CA THR A 131 6.13 -15.29 17.04
C THR A 131 6.46 -14.94 15.59
N ILE A 132 7.74 -14.71 15.26
CA ILE A 132 8.14 -14.37 13.89
C ILE A 132 7.84 -15.51 12.90
N GLU A 133 7.91 -16.75 13.34
CA GLU A 133 7.60 -17.94 12.55
C GLU A 133 6.10 -17.93 12.17
N GLU A 134 5.23 -17.63 13.13
CA GLU A 134 3.80 -17.50 12.89
C GLU A 134 3.48 -16.30 12.00
N GLN A 135 4.16 -15.14 12.18
CA GLN A 135 4.00 -13.99 11.31
C GLN A 135 4.35 -14.35 9.86
N ASN A 136 5.48 -15.01 9.63
CA ASN A 136 5.91 -15.44 8.30
C ASN A 136 4.92 -16.42 7.66
N TYR A 137 4.43 -17.38 8.42
CA TYR A 137 3.43 -18.34 7.95
C TYR A 137 2.13 -17.64 7.56
N LEU A 138 1.61 -16.76 8.42
CA LEU A 138 0.36 -16.03 8.17
C LEU A 138 0.49 -15.06 7.00
N ALA A 139 1.61 -14.34 6.87
CA ALA A 139 1.87 -13.46 5.72
C ALA A 139 1.88 -14.25 4.41
N HIS A 140 2.53 -15.42 4.39
CA HIS A 140 2.54 -16.29 3.21
C HIS A 140 1.15 -16.78 2.84
N LEU A 141 0.35 -17.20 3.82
CA LEU A 141 -1.03 -17.64 3.62
C LEU A 141 -1.89 -16.52 3.04
N MET A 142 -1.84 -15.32 3.64
CA MET A 142 -2.62 -14.17 3.17
C MET A 142 -2.23 -13.74 1.76
N ARG A 143 -0.93 -13.76 1.43
CA ARG A 143 -0.44 -13.49 0.08
C ARG A 143 -1.02 -14.47 -0.94
N GLY A 144 -1.06 -15.76 -0.63
CA GLY A 144 -1.66 -16.78 -1.49
C GLY A 144 -3.15 -16.55 -1.75
N VAL A 145 -3.89 -16.12 -0.71
CA VAL A 145 -5.31 -15.76 -0.85
C VAL A 145 -5.49 -14.51 -1.74
N GLU A 146 -4.68 -13.46 -1.54
CA GLU A 146 -4.74 -12.26 -2.39
C GLU A 146 -4.38 -12.56 -3.84
N GLU A 147 -3.37 -13.39 -4.09
CA GLU A 147 -3.00 -13.81 -5.45
C GLU A 147 -4.17 -14.51 -6.13
N LYS A 148 -4.83 -15.44 -5.44
CA LYS A 148 -6.01 -16.10 -5.97
C LYS A 148 -7.14 -15.13 -6.27
N ILE A 149 -7.44 -14.20 -5.37
CA ILE A 149 -8.46 -13.17 -5.59
C ILE A 149 -8.13 -12.33 -6.83
N ASN A 150 -6.88 -11.95 -7.03
CA ASN A 150 -6.47 -11.16 -8.19
C ASN A 150 -6.60 -11.95 -9.50
N ILE A 151 -6.22 -13.22 -9.52
CA ILE A 151 -6.41 -14.11 -10.68
C ILE A 151 -7.89 -14.22 -11.05
N GLU A 152 -8.76 -14.42 -10.06
CA GLU A 152 -10.21 -14.53 -10.29
C GLU A 152 -10.82 -13.19 -10.81
N LYS A 153 -10.36 -12.05 -10.30
CA LYS A 153 -10.78 -10.73 -10.80
C LYS A 153 -10.35 -10.52 -12.25
N ASP A 154 -9.13 -10.88 -12.60
CA ASP A 154 -8.62 -10.77 -13.97
C ASP A 154 -9.40 -11.68 -14.92
N MET A 155 -9.71 -12.91 -14.49
CA MET A 155 -10.54 -13.83 -15.25
C MET A 155 -11.93 -13.24 -15.48
N LEU A 156 -12.57 -12.72 -14.45
CA LEU A 156 -13.89 -12.08 -14.54
C LEU A 156 -13.87 -10.90 -15.51
N SER A 157 -12.85 -10.05 -15.46
CA SER A 157 -12.67 -8.93 -16.40
C SER A 157 -12.60 -9.41 -17.85
N LYS A 158 -11.81 -10.47 -18.11
CA LYS A 158 -11.70 -11.06 -19.46
C LYS A 158 -13.03 -11.64 -19.94
N LEU A 159 -13.80 -12.29 -19.06
CA LEU A 159 -15.13 -12.80 -19.40
C LEU A 159 -16.12 -11.67 -19.74
N TYR A 160 -16.08 -10.56 -19.01
CA TYR A 160 -16.89 -9.38 -19.37
C TYR A 160 -16.50 -8.81 -20.74
N SER A 161 -15.22 -8.72 -21.03
CA SER A 161 -14.73 -8.25 -22.33
C SER A 161 -15.16 -9.19 -23.46
N GLN A 162 -15.07 -10.50 -23.25
CA GLN A 162 -15.54 -11.50 -24.21
C GLN A 162 -17.04 -11.41 -24.44
N LYS A 163 -17.82 -11.26 -23.36
CA LYS A 163 -19.27 -11.05 -23.45
C LYS A 163 -19.61 -9.81 -24.28
N ALA A 164 -18.95 -8.67 -24.03
CA ALA A 164 -19.16 -7.45 -24.77
C ALA A 164 -18.82 -7.63 -26.27
N TYR A 165 -17.69 -8.26 -26.57
CA TYR A 165 -17.29 -8.59 -27.94
C TYR A 165 -18.33 -9.44 -28.67
N LEU A 166 -18.83 -10.52 -28.05
CA LEU A 166 -19.85 -11.38 -28.65
C LEU A 166 -21.17 -10.63 -28.89
N LEU A 167 -21.60 -9.81 -27.92
CA LEU A 167 -22.83 -9.01 -28.08
C LEU A 167 -22.70 -8.01 -29.24
N SER A 168 -21.55 -7.39 -29.42
CA SER A 168 -21.33 -6.41 -30.49
C SER A 168 -21.19 -7.06 -31.90
N ASN A 169 -20.85 -8.35 -31.97
CA ASN A 169 -20.57 -9.01 -33.26
C ASN A 169 -21.60 -10.08 -33.64
N LEU A 170 -22.44 -10.55 -32.72
CA LEU A 170 -23.43 -11.61 -33.01
C LEU A 170 -24.86 -11.08 -33.13
N PHE A 171 -25.14 -9.88 -32.65
CA PHE A 171 -26.45 -9.24 -32.67
C PHE A 171 -26.39 -7.98 -33.54
N ILE A 172 -26.14 -8.17 -34.83
CA ILE A 172 -26.25 -7.12 -35.87
C ILE A 172 -27.64 -7.15 -36.48
#